data_0186431a7fdbcf99449293fcf9f7e9e0
#
_entry.id   0186431a7fdbcf99449293fcf9f7e9e0
#
_cell.length_a   1.000
_cell.length_b   1.000
_cell.length_c   1.000
_cell.angle_alpha   90.00
_cell.angle_beta   90.00
_cell.angle_gamma   90.00
#
_symmetry.space_group_name_H-M   'P 1'
#
loop_
_entity.id
_entity.type
_entity.pdbx_description
1 polymer ?
#
loop_
_entity_poly.entity_id
_entity_poly.type
_entity_poly.pdbx_seq_one_letter_code
_entity_poly.pdbx_strand_id
1 'polypeptide(L)'
;MATQLQRDHLRALMGYLLAHKAQVHYPAHDVRTRRASEIQTEAELRSAVVSGHFVFDCSQTVEILCVVVGLHWPRAMVNGYTGTMLAHLPHYSNPHNAGLGALCVVGPGTGEHVWMVASPGTDPLLWGNGSEAGPDEIRYSQESRRPRTFLSIAHL
;
A
#
# COMPACT_ATOMS: atom_id res chain seq x y z
N MET A 1 -16.65 5.89 4.32
CA MET A 1 -15.46 6.37 5.08
C MET A 1 -14.84 5.21 5.83
N ALA A 2 -13.51 5.07 5.73
CA ALA A 2 -12.78 4.06 6.49
C ALA A 2 -13.00 4.24 8.00
N THR A 3 -13.50 3.20 8.67
CA THR A 3 -13.75 3.18 10.12
C THR A 3 -12.44 3.03 10.89
N GLN A 4 -12.45 3.33 12.20
CA GLN A 4 -11.28 3.09 13.05
C GLN A 4 -10.91 1.61 13.06
N LEU A 5 -11.89 0.71 13.11
CA LEU A 5 -11.67 -0.74 13.05
C LEU A 5 -10.93 -1.18 11.79
N GLN A 6 -11.33 -0.65 10.62
CA GLN A 6 -10.65 -0.94 9.35
C GLN A 6 -9.20 -0.42 9.34
N ARG A 7 -8.96 0.75 9.92
CA ARG A 7 -7.61 1.32 10.04
C ARG A 7 -6.72 0.48 10.96
N ASP A 8 -7.25 0.06 12.11
CA ASP A 8 -6.51 -0.80 13.05
C ASP A 8 -6.21 -2.16 12.42
N HIS A 9 -7.15 -2.73 11.66
CA HIS A 9 -6.95 -3.96 10.90
C HIS A 9 -5.90 -3.79 9.80
N LEU A 10 -5.95 -2.67 9.08
CA LEU A 10 -4.94 -2.33 8.06
C LEU A 10 -3.53 -2.28 8.66
N ARG A 11 -3.38 -1.61 9.81
CA ARG A 11 -2.11 -1.56 10.54
C ARG A 11 -1.64 -2.94 10.99
N ALA A 12 -2.55 -3.78 11.49
CA ALA A 12 -2.23 -5.16 11.89
C ALA A 12 -1.73 -6.00 10.71
N LEU A 13 -2.33 -5.86 9.53
CA LEU A 13 -1.90 -6.56 8.31
C LEU A 13 -0.55 -6.05 7.79
N MET A 14 -0.28 -4.75 7.85
CA MET A 14 1.05 -4.20 7.54
C MET A 14 2.11 -4.81 8.45
N GLY A 15 1.84 -4.88 9.76
CA GLY A 15 2.72 -5.53 10.74
C GLY A 15 2.90 -7.02 10.48
N TYR A 16 1.84 -7.73 10.09
CA TYR A 16 1.91 -9.14 9.72
C TYR A 16 2.82 -9.36 8.51
N LEU A 17 2.66 -8.60 7.44
CA LEU A 17 3.52 -8.71 6.25
C LEU A 17 4.97 -8.36 6.56
N LEU A 18 5.22 -7.36 7.39
CA LEU A 18 6.56 -6.99 7.83
C LEU A 18 7.22 -8.11 8.65
N ALA A 19 6.47 -8.75 9.56
CA ALA A 19 6.95 -9.88 10.35
C ALA A 19 7.24 -11.13 9.50
N HIS A 20 6.58 -11.27 8.34
CA HIS A 20 6.77 -12.36 7.38
C HIS A 20 7.54 -11.92 6.13
N LYS A 21 8.41 -10.96 6.27
CA LYS A 21 9.17 -10.34 5.16
C LYS A 21 9.86 -11.36 4.24
N ALA A 22 10.34 -12.46 4.79
CA ALA A 22 11.00 -13.51 4.01
C ALA A 22 10.07 -14.27 3.05
N GLN A 23 8.74 -14.23 3.30
CA GLN A 23 7.71 -14.87 2.49
C GLN A 23 6.91 -13.90 1.62
N VAL A 24 7.19 -12.60 1.74
CA VAL A 24 6.54 -11.55 0.94
C VAL A 24 7.51 -11.14 -0.16
N HIS A 25 7.16 -11.42 -1.40
CA HIS A 25 8.03 -11.24 -2.55
C HIS A 25 7.54 -10.10 -3.45
N TYR A 26 8.48 -9.51 -4.17
CA TYR A 26 8.20 -8.56 -5.23
C TYR A 26 8.38 -9.26 -6.59
N PRO A 27 7.57 -8.94 -7.63
CA PRO A 27 7.72 -9.55 -8.94
C PRO A 27 9.11 -9.28 -9.55
N ALA A 28 9.76 -10.34 -10.05
CA ALA A 28 11.05 -10.20 -10.71
C ALA A 28 10.93 -9.27 -11.93
N HIS A 29 11.87 -8.34 -12.08
CA HIS A 29 11.89 -7.37 -13.19
C HIS A 29 10.60 -6.55 -13.34
N ASP A 30 9.88 -6.31 -12.25
CA ASP A 30 8.59 -5.60 -12.22
C ASP A 30 7.50 -6.21 -13.11
N VAL A 31 7.66 -7.48 -13.50
CA VAL A 31 6.68 -8.21 -14.31
C VAL A 31 5.62 -8.84 -13.41
N ARG A 32 4.40 -8.30 -13.44
CA ARG A 32 3.26 -8.83 -12.69
C ARG A 32 2.89 -10.21 -13.21
N THR A 33 3.06 -11.22 -12.39
CA THR A 33 2.65 -12.62 -12.68
C THR A 33 1.29 -12.96 -12.09
N ARG A 34 0.80 -12.16 -11.14
CA ARG A 34 -0.48 -12.31 -10.44
C ARG A 34 -1.27 -11.00 -10.45
N ARG A 35 -2.57 -11.11 -10.24
CA ARG A 35 -3.48 -9.96 -10.11
C ARG A 35 -3.80 -9.73 -8.64
N ALA A 36 -3.82 -8.47 -8.18
CA ALA A 36 -4.24 -8.12 -6.83
C ALA A 36 -5.65 -8.67 -6.50
N SER A 37 -6.55 -8.65 -7.49
CA SER A 37 -7.92 -9.15 -7.36
C SER A 37 -8.05 -10.65 -7.06
N GLU A 38 -6.96 -11.41 -7.07
CA GLU A 38 -6.95 -12.83 -6.66
C GLU A 38 -6.99 -13.00 -5.14
N ILE A 39 -6.72 -11.94 -4.38
CA ILE A 39 -6.77 -11.94 -2.90
C ILE A 39 -7.85 -10.96 -2.46
N GLN A 40 -8.93 -11.49 -1.88
CA GLN A 40 -10.09 -10.73 -1.44
C GLN A 40 -10.33 -10.82 0.06
N THR A 41 -9.72 -11.81 0.72
CA THR A 41 -9.90 -12.08 2.15
C THR A 41 -8.57 -12.19 2.88
N GLU A 42 -8.59 -11.96 4.19
CA GLU A 42 -7.41 -12.15 5.04
C GLU A 42 -6.91 -13.59 5.02
N ALA A 43 -7.81 -14.57 4.95
CA ALA A 43 -7.44 -15.97 4.88
C ALA A 43 -6.62 -16.28 3.61
N GLU A 44 -7.02 -15.73 2.45
CA GLU A 44 -6.29 -15.85 1.19
C GLU A 44 -4.94 -15.14 1.25
N LEU A 45 -4.89 -13.93 1.85
CA LEU A 45 -3.65 -13.20 2.07
C LEU A 45 -2.66 -14.02 2.89
N ARG A 46 -3.09 -14.51 4.07
CA ARG A 46 -2.25 -15.31 4.97
C ARG A 46 -1.80 -16.62 4.32
N SER A 47 -2.70 -17.29 3.60
CA SER A 47 -2.37 -18.52 2.86
C SER A 47 -1.30 -18.25 1.79
N ALA A 48 -1.42 -17.16 1.03
CA ALA A 48 -0.44 -16.76 0.03
C ALA A 48 0.94 -16.47 0.65
N VAL A 49 0.98 -15.79 1.80
CA VAL A 49 2.22 -15.50 2.52
C VAL A 49 2.87 -16.79 3.01
N VAL A 50 2.13 -17.63 3.74
CA VAL A 50 2.67 -18.88 4.31
C VAL A 50 3.19 -19.84 3.24
N SER A 51 2.52 -19.90 2.08
CA SER A 51 2.94 -20.75 0.95
C SER A 51 4.05 -20.14 0.08
N GLY A 52 4.49 -18.91 0.36
CA GLY A 52 5.48 -18.20 -0.46
C GLY A 52 4.96 -17.71 -1.81
N HIS A 53 3.63 -17.68 -1.99
CA HIS A 53 2.97 -17.23 -3.23
C HIS A 53 2.48 -15.79 -3.16
N PHE A 54 2.81 -15.04 -2.11
CA PHE A 54 2.55 -13.60 -2.06
C PHE A 54 3.61 -12.86 -2.87
N VAL A 55 3.36 -12.70 -4.17
CA VAL A 55 4.26 -12.08 -5.14
C VAL A 55 3.53 -10.93 -5.83
N PHE A 56 3.61 -9.73 -5.24
CA PHE A 56 2.88 -8.53 -5.68
C PHE A 56 3.77 -7.29 -5.59
N ASP A 57 3.58 -6.35 -6.51
CA ASP A 57 4.27 -5.06 -6.45
C ASP A 57 3.68 -4.13 -5.38
N CYS A 58 4.26 -2.93 -5.25
CA CYS A 58 3.85 -1.96 -4.23
C CYS A 58 2.35 -1.58 -4.35
N SER A 59 1.89 -1.29 -5.56
CA SER A 59 0.51 -0.86 -5.79
C SER A 59 -0.50 -2.00 -5.65
N GLN A 60 -0.14 -3.20 -6.10
CA GLN A 60 -0.97 -4.40 -5.90
C GLN A 60 -1.11 -4.73 -4.41
N THR A 61 -0.03 -4.62 -3.65
CA THR A 61 -0.05 -4.88 -2.20
C THR A 61 -0.96 -3.89 -1.48
N VAL A 62 -0.93 -2.61 -1.85
CA VAL A 62 -1.86 -1.60 -1.31
C VAL A 62 -3.31 -1.93 -1.63
N GLU A 63 -3.62 -2.30 -2.88
CA GLU A 63 -4.97 -2.72 -3.28
C GLU A 63 -5.46 -3.91 -2.44
N ILE A 64 -4.64 -4.97 -2.32
CA ILE A 64 -4.95 -6.15 -1.52
C ILE A 64 -5.27 -5.77 -0.07
N LEU A 65 -4.43 -4.96 0.56
CA LEU A 65 -4.65 -4.54 1.94
C LEU A 65 -5.96 -3.78 2.11
N CYS A 66 -6.26 -2.84 1.22
CA CYS A 66 -7.51 -2.07 1.25
C CYS A 66 -8.74 -2.96 1.07
N VAL A 67 -8.70 -3.89 0.11
CA VAL A 67 -9.81 -4.81 -0.15
C VAL A 67 -10.04 -5.78 1.02
N VAL A 68 -8.97 -6.36 1.55
CA VAL A 68 -9.04 -7.33 2.65
C VAL A 68 -9.63 -6.73 3.93
N VAL A 69 -9.37 -5.45 4.21
CA VAL A 69 -9.99 -4.78 5.37
C VAL A 69 -11.41 -4.25 5.08
N GLY A 70 -11.95 -4.54 3.90
CA GLY A 70 -13.31 -4.17 3.52
C GLY A 70 -13.48 -2.71 3.10
N LEU A 71 -12.43 -2.05 2.61
CA LEU A 71 -12.57 -0.77 1.94
C LEU A 71 -13.09 -0.97 0.52
N HIS A 72 -13.95 -0.05 0.08
CA HIS A 72 -14.49 -0.08 -1.27
C HIS A 72 -13.45 0.41 -2.29
N TRP A 73 -12.66 -0.53 -2.85
CA TRP A 73 -11.67 -0.20 -3.86
C TRP A 73 -12.36 0.13 -5.20
N PRO A 74 -12.14 1.32 -5.78
CA PRO A 74 -12.83 1.73 -7.00
C PRO A 74 -12.52 0.79 -8.17
N ARG A 75 -13.55 0.41 -8.92
CA ARG A 75 -13.40 -0.48 -10.08
C ARG A 75 -12.36 0.01 -11.10
N ALA A 76 -12.25 1.33 -11.27
CA ALA A 76 -11.28 1.96 -12.16
C ALA A 76 -9.82 1.78 -11.71
N MET A 77 -9.60 1.39 -10.44
CA MET A 77 -8.27 1.18 -9.86
C MET A 77 -7.92 -0.30 -9.67
N VAL A 78 -8.86 -1.22 -9.91
CA VAL A 78 -8.63 -2.67 -9.75
C VAL A 78 -7.50 -3.14 -10.67
N ASN A 79 -6.52 -3.83 -10.10
CA ASN A 79 -5.28 -4.24 -10.78
C ASN A 79 -4.52 -3.05 -11.42
N GLY A 80 -4.75 -1.86 -10.91
CA GLY A 80 -4.11 -0.64 -11.35
C GLY A 80 -2.66 -0.49 -10.87
N TYR A 81 -2.14 0.71 -10.97
CA TYR A 81 -0.78 1.08 -10.57
C TYR A 81 -0.79 2.48 -9.93
N THR A 82 0.36 2.98 -9.53
CA THR A 82 0.49 4.30 -8.87
C THR A 82 -0.18 5.44 -9.64
N GLY A 83 -0.09 5.43 -10.98
CA GLY A 83 -0.75 6.43 -11.84
C GLY A 83 -2.27 6.39 -11.75
N THR A 84 -2.89 5.21 -11.62
CA THR A 84 -4.34 5.10 -11.41
C THR A 84 -4.75 5.61 -10.04
N MET A 85 -3.93 5.41 -9.00
CA MET A 85 -4.16 5.98 -7.68
C MET A 85 -4.11 7.51 -7.72
N LEU A 86 -3.10 8.09 -8.36
CA LEU A 86 -2.97 9.55 -8.55
C LEU A 86 -4.16 10.17 -9.28
N ALA A 87 -4.72 9.44 -10.26
CA ALA A 87 -5.84 9.93 -11.06
C ALA A 87 -7.20 9.87 -10.36
N HIS A 88 -7.39 8.94 -9.40
CA HIS A 88 -8.71 8.63 -8.86
C HIS A 88 -8.89 8.92 -7.38
N LEU A 89 -7.80 9.04 -6.60
CA LEU A 89 -7.90 9.33 -5.16
C LEU A 89 -7.71 10.82 -4.88
N PRO A 90 -8.47 11.37 -3.91
CA PRO A 90 -8.29 12.76 -3.49
C PRO A 90 -6.90 13.01 -2.91
N HIS A 91 -6.30 14.14 -3.26
CA HIS A 91 -5.00 14.55 -2.77
C HIS A 91 -5.14 15.31 -1.44
N TYR A 92 -4.20 15.09 -0.51
CA TYR A 92 -4.04 15.95 0.65
C TYR A 92 -3.32 17.24 0.24
N SER A 93 -3.87 18.37 0.62
CA SER A 93 -3.20 19.68 0.46
C SER A 93 -2.02 19.86 1.43
N ASN A 94 -2.09 19.18 2.58
CA ASN A 94 -1.02 19.18 3.59
C ASN A 94 -0.68 17.72 3.95
N PRO A 95 0.55 17.26 3.67
CA PRO A 95 0.97 15.88 3.99
C PRO A 95 0.89 15.54 5.49
N HIS A 96 1.01 16.53 6.38
CA HIS A 96 0.90 16.30 7.83
C HIS A 96 -0.53 15.95 8.28
N ASN A 97 -1.53 16.15 7.43
CA ASN A 97 -2.93 15.74 7.69
C ASN A 97 -3.22 14.30 7.23
N ALA A 98 -2.24 13.64 6.62
CA ALA A 98 -2.39 12.27 6.16
C ALA A 98 -2.55 11.31 7.35
N GLY A 99 -3.73 10.72 7.46
CA GLY A 99 -4.04 9.75 8.52
C GLY A 99 -3.50 8.35 8.23
N LEU A 100 -3.68 7.45 9.21
CA LEU A 100 -3.36 6.02 9.05
C LEU A 100 -4.03 5.45 7.79
N GLY A 101 -3.27 4.75 6.98
CA GLY A 101 -3.69 4.17 5.71
C GLY A 101 -3.65 5.11 4.51
N ALA A 102 -3.44 6.44 4.70
CA ALA A 102 -3.21 7.33 3.57
C ALA A 102 -2.05 6.83 2.71
N LEU A 103 -2.14 7.04 1.39
CA LEU A 103 -1.08 6.62 0.48
C LEU A 103 -0.12 7.77 0.22
N CYS A 104 1.15 7.46 0.03
CA CYS A 104 2.17 8.41 -0.42
C CYS A 104 2.80 7.87 -1.71
N VAL A 105 2.39 8.42 -2.85
CA VAL A 105 3.01 8.11 -4.14
C VAL A 105 4.24 8.99 -4.32
N VAL A 106 5.36 8.38 -4.68
CA VAL A 106 6.66 9.06 -4.82
C VAL A 106 7.26 8.83 -6.20
N GLY A 107 8.07 9.79 -6.66
CA GLY A 107 8.72 9.76 -7.97
C GLY A 107 7.96 10.53 -9.04
N PRO A 108 8.62 10.83 -10.17
CA PRO A 108 8.07 11.64 -11.26
C PRO A 108 6.97 10.92 -12.06
N GLY A 109 6.24 11.69 -12.84
CA GLY A 109 5.23 11.20 -13.77
C GLY A 109 4.08 10.45 -13.06
N THR A 110 3.90 9.18 -13.35
CA THR A 110 2.88 8.32 -12.76
C THR A 110 3.29 7.71 -11.41
N GLY A 111 4.46 8.09 -10.89
CA GLY A 111 5.05 7.59 -9.67
C GLY A 111 5.90 6.32 -9.87
N GLU A 112 6.89 6.16 -9.02
CA GLU A 112 7.81 5.01 -9.02
C GLU A 112 7.50 4.01 -7.91
N HIS A 113 6.88 4.48 -6.83
CA HIS A 113 6.54 3.66 -5.68
C HIS A 113 5.35 4.24 -4.92
N VAL A 114 4.66 3.40 -4.17
CA VAL A 114 3.62 3.82 -3.22
C VAL A 114 3.91 3.26 -1.85
N TRP A 115 3.85 4.16 -0.87
CA TRP A 115 3.86 3.87 0.55
C TRP A 115 2.46 4.03 1.14
N MET A 116 2.22 3.38 2.27
CA MET A 116 1.02 3.58 3.09
C MET A 116 1.43 4.13 4.45
N VAL A 117 0.72 5.11 4.97
CA VAL A 117 0.98 5.67 6.30
C VAL A 117 0.64 4.63 7.36
N ALA A 118 1.65 4.12 8.04
CA ALA A 118 1.53 3.17 9.15
C ALA A 118 1.37 3.88 10.51
N SER A 119 1.93 5.08 10.65
CA SER A 119 1.74 5.94 11.80
C SER A 119 1.74 7.41 11.37
N PRO A 120 0.63 8.14 11.58
CA PRO A 120 0.55 9.55 11.22
C PRO A 120 1.39 10.44 12.14
N GLY A 121 1.59 11.69 11.76
CA GLY A 121 2.32 12.69 12.54
C GLY A 121 3.07 13.67 11.66
N THR A 122 3.91 14.51 12.26
CA THR A 122 4.73 15.51 11.54
C THR A 122 5.79 14.87 10.64
N ASP A 123 6.27 13.68 11.02
CA ASP A 123 7.17 12.84 10.21
C ASP A 123 6.58 11.42 10.18
N PRO A 124 5.55 11.17 9.36
CA PRO A 124 4.82 9.91 9.38
C PRO A 124 5.71 8.71 9.08
N LEU A 125 5.42 7.58 9.74
CA LEU A 125 6.00 6.30 9.39
C LEU A 125 5.29 5.77 8.15
N LEU A 126 6.04 5.47 7.12
CA LEU A 126 5.58 4.93 5.86
C LEU A 126 5.92 3.44 5.77
N TRP A 127 4.95 2.64 5.36
CA TRP A 127 5.09 1.22 5.09
C TRP A 127 4.89 0.94 3.60
N GLY A 128 5.68 0.04 3.04
CA GLY A 128 5.51 -0.35 1.63
C GLY A 128 6.17 -1.68 1.32
N ASN A 129 5.72 -2.33 0.23
CA ASN A 129 6.35 -3.50 -0.34
C ASN A 129 7.23 -3.06 -1.51
N GLY A 130 8.55 -3.01 -1.29
CA GLY A 130 9.52 -2.57 -2.29
C GLY A 130 10.22 -3.72 -3.01
N SER A 131 10.83 -3.41 -4.15
CA SER A 131 11.47 -4.39 -5.05
C SER A 131 12.71 -5.06 -4.47
N GLU A 132 13.42 -4.39 -3.54
CA GLU A 132 14.75 -4.85 -3.12
C GLU A 132 14.72 -5.72 -1.88
N ALA A 133 13.83 -5.43 -0.95
CA ALA A 133 13.84 -6.04 0.38
C ALA A 133 12.48 -6.56 0.84
N GLY A 134 11.44 -6.49 -0.01
CA GLY A 134 10.06 -6.77 0.38
C GLY A 134 9.48 -5.66 1.26
N PRO A 135 8.56 -6.00 2.20
CA PRO A 135 7.96 -5.00 3.08
C PRO A 135 9.00 -4.33 3.96
N ASP A 136 8.89 -3.01 4.07
CA ASP A 136 9.78 -2.19 4.87
C ASP A 136 9.05 -0.94 5.41
N GLU A 137 9.67 -0.29 6.39
CA GLU A 137 9.18 0.95 6.99
C GLU A 137 10.27 2.01 6.98
N ILE A 138 9.92 3.23 6.56
CA ILE A 138 10.81 4.39 6.62
C ILE A 138 10.05 5.61 7.17
N ARG A 139 10.77 6.58 7.73
CA ARG A 139 10.20 7.91 8.01
C ARG A 139 10.02 8.68 6.71
N TYR A 140 8.96 9.48 6.64
CA TYR A 140 8.72 10.36 5.49
C TYR A 140 9.92 11.28 5.18
N SER A 141 10.62 11.76 6.20
CA SER A 141 11.84 12.55 6.06
C SER A 141 12.98 11.79 5.34
N GLN A 142 13.00 10.46 5.42
CA GLN A 142 14.00 9.60 4.78
C GLN A 142 13.69 9.30 3.31
N GLU A 143 12.44 9.49 2.86
CA GLU A 143 12.08 9.29 1.46
C GLU A 143 12.69 10.39 0.58
N SER A 144 13.60 10.01 -0.29
CA SER A 144 14.34 10.96 -1.15
C SER A 144 13.68 11.24 -2.49
N ARG A 145 12.81 10.34 -2.98
CA ARG A 145 12.14 10.47 -4.28
C ARG A 145 11.16 11.65 -4.29
N ARG A 146 11.11 12.35 -5.40
CA ARG A 146 10.24 13.54 -5.60
C ARG A 146 9.52 13.46 -6.95
N PRO A 147 8.29 14.01 -7.09
CA PRO A 147 7.47 14.56 -6.00
C PRO A 147 7.00 13.49 -5.00
N ARG A 148 6.42 13.92 -3.89
CA ARG A 148 5.74 13.08 -2.90
C ARG A 148 4.29 13.54 -2.77
N THR A 149 3.35 12.74 -3.21
CA THR A 149 1.92 13.07 -3.24
C THR A 149 1.15 12.19 -2.28
N PHE A 150 0.51 12.80 -1.29
CA PHE A 150 -0.36 12.07 -0.36
C PHE A 150 -1.78 11.99 -0.88
N LEU A 151 -2.36 10.79 -0.83
CA LEU A 151 -3.69 10.46 -1.32
C LEU A 151 -4.56 9.95 -0.18
N SER A 152 -5.82 10.38 -0.16
CA SER A 152 -6.78 9.98 0.86
C SER A 152 -7.49 8.68 0.47
N ILE A 153 -7.54 7.72 1.39
CA ILE A 153 -8.43 6.54 1.31
C ILE A 153 -9.70 6.73 2.14
N ALA A 154 -9.94 7.93 2.68
CA ALA A 154 -11.05 8.16 3.60
C ALA A 154 -12.43 7.97 2.96
N HIS A 155 -12.52 7.99 1.64
CA HIS A 155 -13.76 7.83 0.88
C HIS A 155 -13.98 6.40 0.35
N LEU A 156 -13.03 5.49 0.57
CA LEU A 156 -13.11 4.10 0.18
C LEU A 156 -14.02 3.26 1.07
#